data_e942d62dc3170257d9a7d5b31ca67f24
#
_entry.id   e942d62dc3170257d9a7d5b31ca67f24
#
_cell.length_a   1.000
_cell.length_b   1.000
_cell.length_c   1.000
_cell.angle_alpha   90.00
_cell.angle_beta   90.00
_cell.angle_gamma   90.00
#
_symmetry.space_group_name_H-M   'P 1'
#
loop_
_entity.id
_entity.type
_entity.pdbx_description
1 polymer ?
#
loop_
_entity_poly.entity_id
_entity_poly.type
_entity_poly.pdbx_seq_one_letter_code
_entity_poly.pdbx_strand_id
1 'polypeptide(L)'
;GKSPIVKLLLNYYDNYKGNILINDVNLNEIDMSSVYSHLSMVHQNAPILNDTLRNNITYYNDYSMEQVNQIVHEAGLDYFVESLPDGLDTVINEIGNNISGGEKQRISIARTLLKNADLLIYDEPTSNLDHVTAKEVEKNLLNRNNTCIMITHRLEDNLLERFDEILVLDHGTIVESGTFKDLIA
;
A
#
# COMPACT_ATOMS: atom_id res chain seq x y z
N GLY A 1 10.91 11.95 -9.78
CA GLY A 1 10.30 11.27 -8.74
C GLY A 1 10.01 9.80 -8.92
N LYS A 2 9.79 9.14 -7.81
CA LYS A 2 9.54 7.70 -7.71
C LYS A 2 8.12 7.32 -8.18
N SER A 3 7.10 8.10 -7.83
CA SER A 3 5.69 7.85 -8.21
C SER A 3 5.42 7.74 -9.72
N PRO A 4 6.14 8.42 -10.65
CA PRO A 4 6.02 8.15 -12.08
C PRO A 4 6.31 6.71 -12.49
N ILE A 5 7.21 5.99 -11.79
CA ILE A 5 7.49 4.57 -12.06
C ILE A 5 6.25 3.72 -11.81
N VAL A 6 5.57 3.96 -10.68
CA VAL A 6 4.30 3.27 -10.37
C VAL A 6 3.25 3.55 -11.45
N LYS A 7 3.15 4.81 -11.91
CA LYS A 7 2.20 5.17 -12.97
C LYS A 7 2.52 4.49 -14.30
N LEU A 8 3.80 4.26 -14.60
CA LEU A 8 4.21 3.47 -15.77
C LEU A 8 3.80 1.99 -15.62
N LEU A 9 4.05 1.39 -14.45
CA LEU A 9 3.63 0.02 -14.15
C LEU A 9 2.10 -0.15 -14.20
N LEU A 10 1.36 0.89 -13.85
CA LEU A 10 -0.10 0.93 -13.93
C LEU A 10 -0.63 1.31 -15.33
N ASN A 11 0.26 1.43 -16.30
CA ASN A 11 -0.07 1.79 -17.69
C ASN A 11 -0.85 3.11 -17.82
N TYR A 12 -0.54 4.12 -16.96
CA TYR A 12 -1.11 5.47 -17.06
C TYR A 12 -0.47 6.29 -18.19
N TYR A 13 0.67 5.83 -18.72
CA TYR A 13 1.39 6.46 -19.82
C TYR A 13 1.65 5.40 -20.90
N ASP A 14 1.29 5.71 -22.12
CA ASP A 14 1.50 4.88 -23.32
C ASP A 14 2.68 5.33 -24.18
N ASN A 15 3.21 6.53 -23.92
CA ASN A 15 4.25 7.19 -24.71
C ASN A 15 5.65 7.14 -24.07
N TYR A 16 6.08 5.99 -23.55
CA TYR A 16 7.41 5.79 -22.99
C TYR A 16 8.35 5.09 -23.97
N LYS A 17 9.67 5.17 -23.70
CA LYS A 17 10.71 4.45 -24.47
C LYS A 17 11.22 3.26 -23.66
N GLY A 18 11.42 2.13 -24.32
CA GLY A 18 11.85 0.89 -23.68
C GLY A 18 10.68 -0.09 -23.49
N ASN A 19 10.90 -1.13 -22.70
CA ASN A 19 9.92 -2.18 -22.44
C ASN A 19 9.67 -2.30 -20.94
N ILE A 20 8.42 -2.55 -20.57
CA ILE A 20 8.03 -2.97 -19.23
C ILE A 20 7.51 -4.39 -19.39
N LEU A 21 8.09 -5.33 -18.66
CA LEU A 21 7.75 -6.74 -18.75
C LEU A 21 7.13 -7.21 -17.43
N ILE A 22 6.06 -7.99 -17.54
CA ILE A 22 5.46 -8.75 -16.43
C ILE A 22 5.54 -10.23 -16.84
N ASN A 23 6.29 -11.04 -16.11
CA ASN A 23 6.55 -12.43 -16.44
C ASN A 23 6.99 -12.62 -17.91
N ASP A 24 7.96 -11.83 -18.36
CA ASP A 24 8.52 -11.81 -19.72
C ASP A 24 7.55 -11.38 -20.83
N VAL A 25 6.32 -10.96 -20.52
CA VAL A 25 5.35 -10.43 -21.47
C VAL A 25 5.34 -8.91 -21.39
N ASN A 26 5.38 -8.23 -22.55
CA ASN A 26 5.37 -6.77 -22.60
C ASN A 26 4.03 -6.22 -22.11
N LEU A 27 4.08 -5.20 -21.23
CA LEU A 27 2.90 -4.57 -20.65
C LEU A 27 1.88 -4.13 -21.71
N ASN A 28 2.35 -3.68 -22.88
CA ASN A 28 1.50 -3.24 -23.98
C ASN A 28 0.74 -4.41 -24.69
N GLU A 29 1.10 -5.65 -24.40
CA GLU A 29 0.49 -6.86 -24.96
C GLU A 29 -0.45 -7.54 -23.96
N ILE A 30 -0.51 -7.03 -22.72
CA ILE A 30 -1.30 -7.59 -21.62
C ILE A 30 -2.63 -6.83 -21.51
N ASP A 31 -3.72 -7.56 -21.33
CA ASP A 31 -4.98 -6.95 -20.90
C ASP A 31 -4.84 -6.42 -19.45
N MET A 32 -4.86 -5.11 -19.32
CA MET A 32 -4.70 -4.44 -18.02
C MET A 32 -5.79 -4.82 -17.02
N SER A 33 -6.96 -5.25 -17.44
CA SER A 33 -7.99 -5.74 -16.52
C SER A 33 -7.51 -6.98 -15.75
N SER A 34 -6.75 -7.85 -16.41
CA SER A 34 -6.09 -8.99 -15.78
C SER A 34 -5.03 -8.55 -14.77
N VAL A 35 -4.18 -7.58 -15.14
CA VAL A 35 -3.16 -7.03 -14.21
C VAL A 35 -3.83 -6.44 -12.97
N TYR A 36 -4.86 -5.62 -13.13
CA TYR A 36 -5.56 -4.97 -12.00
C TYR A 36 -6.28 -5.95 -11.10
N SER A 37 -6.69 -7.12 -11.59
CA SER A 37 -7.28 -8.16 -10.73
C SER A 37 -6.27 -8.75 -9.75
N HIS A 38 -4.99 -8.82 -10.15
CA HIS A 38 -3.87 -9.36 -9.38
C HIS A 38 -3.03 -8.29 -8.66
N LEU A 39 -3.41 -7.02 -8.77
CA LEU A 39 -2.68 -5.90 -8.20
C LEU A 39 -3.51 -5.17 -7.16
N SER A 40 -2.89 -4.73 -6.08
CA SER A 40 -3.48 -3.80 -5.13
C SER A 40 -2.47 -2.70 -4.76
N MET A 41 -2.99 -1.50 -4.50
CA MET A 41 -2.14 -0.34 -4.22
C MET A 41 -2.66 0.44 -3.02
N VAL A 42 -1.75 0.80 -2.12
CA VAL A 42 -2.01 1.82 -1.09
C VAL A 42 -1.86 3.19 -1.74
N HIS A 43 -2.96 3.92 -1.80
CA HIS A 43 -2.98 5.30 -2.26
C HIS A 43 -2.75 6.27 -1.10
N GLN A 44 -1.89 7.26 -1.30
CA GLN A 44 -1.63 8.30 -0.30
C GLN A 44 -2.90 9.06 0.12
N ASN A 45 -3.83 9.28 -0.79
CA ASN A 45 -5.10 9.98 -0.57
C ASN A 45 -6.29 9.10 -1.00
N ALA A 46 -6.51 7.98 -0.32
CA ALA A 46 -7.67 7.14 -0.60
C ALA A 46 -8.96 7.83 -0.12
N PRO A 47 -9.99 7.91 -0.98
CA PRO A 47 -11.27 8.53 -0.59
C PRO A 47 -11.96 7.72 0.51
N ILE A 48 -12.61 8.42 1.43
CA ILE A 48 -13.49 7.82 2.44
C ILE A 48 -14.92 7.92 1.94
N LEU A 49 -15.61 6.78 1.88
CA LEU A 49 -17.02 6.71 1.52
C LEU A 49 -17.88 7.18 2.71
N ASN A 50 -18.99 7.84 2.42
CA ASN A 50 -19.99 8.15 3.44
C ASN A 50 -20.79 6.88 3.79
N ASP A 51 -20.19 6.00 4.56
CA ASP A 51 -20.69 4.68 4.91
C ASP A 51 -19.98 4.15 6.17
N THR A 52 -20.34 2.96 6.64
CA THR A 52 -19.69 2.33 7.78
C THR A 52 -18.18 2.16 7.57
N LEU A 53 -17.42 2.12 8.66
CA LEU A 53 -15.99 1.82 8.58
C LEU A 53 -15.75 0.44 7.94
N ARG A 54 -16.60 -0.54 8.25
CA ARG A 54 -16.58 -1.87 7.61
C ARG A 54 -16.68 -1.76 6.09
N ASN A 55 -17.69 -1.06 5.56
CA ASN A 55 -17.90 -0.89 4.13
C ASN A 55 -16.76 -0.09 3.49
N ASN A 56 -16.17 0.84 4.22
CA ASN A 56 -14.96 1.54 3.81
C ASN A 56 -13.74 0.62 3.69
N ILE A 57 -13.61 -0.41 4.52
CA ILE A 57 -12.52 -1.39 4.45
C ILE A 57 -12.80 -2.44 3.37
N THR A 58 -14.01 -3.00 3.33
CA THR A 58 -14.36 -4.14 2.47
C THR A 58 -14.72 -3.78 1.04
N TYR A 59 -15.07 -2.52 0.77
CA TYR A 59 -15.66 -2.09 -0.50
C TYR A 59 -16.85 -2.97 -0.91
N TYR A 60 -17.72 -3.31 0.05
CA TYR A 60 -18.92 -4.14 -0.12
C TYR A 60 -18.66 -5.59 -0.59
N ASN A 61 -17.40 -6.04 -0.57
CA ASN A 61 -17.11 -7.44 -0.81
C ASN A 61 -17.36 -8.26 0.45
N ASP A 62 -17.71 -9.52 0.25
CA ASP A 62 -17.99 -10.48 1.32
C ASP A 62 -16.68 -11.01 1.92
N TYR A 63 -16.41 -10.62 3.17
CA TYR A 63 -15.31 -11.12 3.99
C TYR A 63 -15.84 -11.55 5.35
N SER A 64 -15.26 -12.61 5.91
CA SER A 64 -15.60 -13.01 7.27
C SER A 64 -15.16 -11.93 8.28
N MET A 65 -15.87 -11.86 9.42
CA MET A 65 -15.46 -10.93 10.50
C MET A 65 -14.05 -11.22 11.02
N GLU A 66 -13.63 -12.46 10.98
CA GLU A 66 -12.26 -12.85 11.35
C GLU A 66 -11.24 -12.21 10.41
N GLN A 67 -11.46 -12.28 9.09
CA GLN A 67 -10.60 -11.62 8.10
C GLN A 67 -10.57 -10.11 8.30
N VAL A 68 -11.73 -9.48 8.52
CA VAL A 68 -11.81 -8.02 8.73
C VAL A 68 -11.07 -7.63 10.01
N ASN A 69 -11.27 -8.33 11.12
CA ASN A 69 -10.59 -8.04 12.39
C ASN A 69 -9.09 -8.26 12.30
N GLN A 70 -8.63 -9.31 11.62
CA GLN A 70 -7.21 -9.54 11.39
C GLN A 70 -6.59 -8.37 10.63
N ILE A 71 -7.23 -7.90 9.56
CA ILE A 71 -6.72 -6.79 8.74
C ILE A 71 -6.78 -5.45 9.49
N VAL A 72 -7.79 -5.22 10.31
CA VAL A 72 -7.87 -4.06 11.22
C VAL A 72 -6.64 -4.02 12.12
N HIS A 73 -6.27 -5.16 12.70
CA HIS A 73 -5.06 -5.28 13.53
C HIS A 73 -3.79 -5.05 12.71
N GLU A 74 -3.62 -5.72 11.58
CA GLU A 74 -2.45 -5.57 10.73
C GLU A 74 -2.23 -4.14 10.22
N ALA A 75 -3.32 -3.40 9.97
CA ALA A 75 -3.29 -2.00 9.55
C ALA A 75 -3.15 -1.01 10.73
N GLY A 76 -3.10 -1.47 11.97
CA GLY A 76 -3.00 -0.64 13.18
C GLY A 76 -4.26 0.20 13.44
N LEU A 77 -5.45 -0.33 13.10
CA LEU A 77 -6.74 0.35 13.27
C LEU A 77 -7.45 0.00 14.58
N ASP A 78 -6.93 -0.94 15.41
CA ASP A 78 -7.60 -1.44 16.61
C ASP A 78 -8.10 -0.29 17.51
N TYR A 79 -7.19 0.60 17.90
CA TYR A 79 -7.52 1.73 18.77
C TYR A 79 -8.56 2.67 18.15
N PHE A 80 -8.49 2.88 16.83
CA PHE A 80 -9.48 3.70 16.13
C PHE A 80 -10.86 3.04 16.17
N VAL A 81 -10.95 1.75 15.86
CA VAL A 81 -12.21 0.99 15.93
C VAL A 81 -12.81 1.01 17.35
N GLU A 82 -11.98 0.81 18.38
CA GLU A 82 -12.41 0.85 19.79
C GLU A 82 -12.90 2.23 20.24
N SER A 83 -12.40 3.30 19.63
CA SER A 83 -12.80 4.68 19.93
C SER A 83 -14.13 5.09 19.32
N LEU A 84 -14.62 4.31 18.35
CA LEU A 84 -15.89 4.59 17.66
C LEU A 84 -17.09 4.01 18.41
N PRO A 85 -18.24 4.72 18.43
CA PRO A 85 -19.41 4.32 19.23
C PRO A 85 -19.97 2.95 18.86
N ASP A 86 -19.96 2.59 17.57
CA ASP A 86 -20.46 1.32 17.05
C ASP A 86 -19.32 0.50 16.38
N GLY A 87 -18.05 0.80 16.72
CA GLY A 87 -16.90 0.12 16.18
C GLY A 87 -16.89 0.15 14.63
N LEU A 88 -16.78 -1.02 14.01
CA LEU A 88 -16.76 -1.17 12.55
C LEU A 88 -18.07 -0.74 11.87
N ASP A 89 -19.18 -0.71 12.58
CA ASP A 89 -20.49 -0.33 12.03
C ASP A 89 -20.76 1.18 12.15
N THR A 90 -19.83 1.94 12.73
CA THR A 90 -19.91 3.40 12.76
C THR A 90 -19.83 3.97 11.36
N VAL A 91 -20.79 4.82 10.99
CA VAL A 91 -20.75 5.57 9.73
C VAL A 91 -19.70 6.66 9.81
N ILE A 92 -18.78 6.65 8.88
CA ILE A 92 -17.71 7.64 8.74
C ILE A 92 -17.87 8.43 7.43
N ASN A 93 -17.37 9.66 7.39
CA ASN A 93 -17.35 10.49 6.19
C ASN A 93 -16.21 11.50 6.23
N GLU A 94 -15.88 12.10 5.09
CA GLU A 94 -14.79 13.09 5.02
C GLU A 94 -15.12 14.43 5.67
N ILE A 95 -16.41 14.78 5.77
CA ILE A 95 -16.86 16.15 6.10
C ILE A 95 -17.28 16.27 7.58
N GLY A 96 -17.78 15.21 8.18
CA GLY A 96 -18.40 15.27 9.51
C GLY A 96 -17.65 14.55 10.64
N ASN A 97 -16.84 13.58 10.33
CA ASN A 97 -16.02 12.87 11.31
C ASN A 97 -14.57 13.35 11.17
N ASN A 98 -13.96 13.73 12.29
CA ASN A 98 -12.56 14.15 12.36
C ASN A 98 -11.63 12.94 12.16
N ILE A 99 -11.68 12.32 10.97
CA ILE A 99 -10.77 11.25 10.58
C ILE A 99 -9.43 11.89 10.24
N SER A 100 -8.42 11.57 10.99
CA SER A 100 -7.05 12.06 10.77
C SER A 100 -6.47 11.49 9.46
N GLY A 101 -5.45 12.16 8.93
CA GLY A 101 -4.70 11.66 7.76
C GLY A 101 -4.12 10.25 7.99
N GLY A 102 -3.67 9.97 9.23
CA GLY A 102 -3.17 8.65 9.60
C GLY A 102 -4.25 7.56 9.58
N GLU A 103 -5.46 7.85 10.05
CA GLU A 103 -6.58 6.91 10.01
C GLU A 103 -7.03 6.64 8.58
N LYS A 104 -7.15 7.66 7.73
CA LYS A 104 -7.43 7.50 6.30
C LYS A 104 -6.39 6.61 5.61
N GLN A 105 -5.12 6.82 5.94
CA GLN A 105 -4.03 6.02 5.39
C GLN A 105 -4.11 4.56 5.86
N ARG A 106 -4.37 4.30 7.14
CA ARG A 106 -4.56 2.95 7.67
C ARG A 106 -5.79 2.25 7.08
N ILE A 107 -6.89 2.95 6.83
CA ILE A 107 -8.05 2.41 6.10
C ILE A 107 -7.65 2.01 4.67
N SER A 108 -6.86 2.82 3.97
CA SER A 108 -6.33 2.47 2.64
C SER A 108 -5.43 1.23 2.68
N ILE A 109 -4.60 1.11 3.70
CA ILE A 109 -3.79 -0.08 3.94
C ILE A 109 -4.69 -1.30 4.15
N ALA A 110 -5.68 -1.21 5.03
CA ALA A 110 -6.61 -2.30 5.31
C ALA A 110 -7.32 -2.80 4.02
N ARG A 111 -7.81 -1.88 3.18
CA ARG A 111 -8.39 -2.22 1.86
C ARG A 111 -7.43 -3.04 1.00
N THR A 112 -6.18 -2.58 0.93
CA THR A 112 -5.14 -3.20 0.10
C THR A 112 -4.79 -4.59 0.60
N LEU A 113 -4.65 -4.75 1.91
CA LEU A 113 -4.33 -6.02 2.53
C LEU A 113 -5.48 -7.03 2.43
N LEU A 114 -6.72 -6.58 2.55
CA LEU A 114 -7.90 -7.43 2.49
C LEU A 114 -8.10 -8.04 1.09
N LYS A 115 -7.79 -7.28 0.04
CA LYS A 115 -7.82 -7.79 -1.35
C LYS A 115 -6.83 -8.93 -1.58
N ASN A 116 -5.75 -8.99 -0.81
CA ASN A 116 -4.72 -10.04 -0.87
C ASN A 116 -4.22 -10.34 -2.30
N ALA A 117 -3.92 -9.30 -3.05
CA ALA A 117 -3.44 -9.40 -4.44
C ALA A 117 -2.00 -9.93 -4.51
N ASP A 118 -1.61 -10.55 -5.63
CA ASP A 118 -0.28 -11.13 -5.84
C ASP A 118 0.81 -10.06 -5.87
N LEU A 119 0.51 -8.87 -6.41
CA LEU A 119 1.40 -7.70 -6.44
C LEU A 119 0.82 -6.57 -5.59
N LEU A 120 1.58 -6.13 -4.61
CA LEU A 120 1.24 -5.03 -3.73
C LEU A 120 2.14 -3.83 -4.01
N ILE A 121 1.55 -2.68 -4.28
CA ILE A 121 2.28 -1.43 -4.49
C ILE A 121 2.01 -0.49 -3.32
N TYR A 122 3.07 -0.05 -2.66
CA TYR A 122 3.03 0.86 -1.53
C TYR A 122 3.74 2.17 -1.91
N ASP A 123 2.97 3.24 -2.13
CA ASP A 123 3.53 4.59 -2.37
C ASP A 123 3.46 5.40 -1.07
N GLU A 124 4.58 5.42 -0.35
CA GLU A 124 4.72 6.06 0.98
C GLU A 124 3.64 5.65 2.00
N PRO A 125 3.47 4.34 2.26
CA PRO A 125 2.29 3.81 2.96
C PRO A 125 2.16 4.30 4.41
N THR A 126 3.20 4.85 5.00
CA THR A 126 3.25 5.25 6.41
C THR A 126 3.62 6.72 6.62
N SER A 127 3.58 7.55 5.56
CA SER A 127 4.01 8.95 5.61
C SER A 127 3.23 9.83 6.60
N ASN A 128 1.98 9.51 6.90
CA ASN A 128 1.12 10.25 7.82
C ASN A 128 0.99 9.57 9.20
N LEU A 129 1.80 8.56 9.48
CA LEU A 129 1.77 7.83 10.75
C LEU A 129 2.91 8.31 11.66
N ASP A 130 2.68 8.23 12.96
CA ASP A 130 3.76 8.38 13.94
C ASP A 130 4.77 7.22 13.81
N HIS A 131 5.96 7.44 14.35
CA HIS A 131 7.09 6.53 14.16
C HIS A 131 6.84 5.10 14.69
N VAL A 132 6.13 4.97 15.81
CA VAL A 132 5.86 3.65 16.42
C VAL A 132 4.87 2.87 15.59
N THR A 133 3.73 3.48 15.29
CA THR A 133 2.69 2.90 14.44
C THR A 133 3.22 2.56 13.04
N ALA A 134 4.02 3.46 12.46
CA ALA A 134 4.62 3.23 11.15
C ALA A 134 5.49 1.97 11.10
N LYS A 135 6.35 1.76 12.11
CA LYS A 135 7.20 0.55 12.20
C LYS A 135 6.39 -0.74 12.28
N GLU A 136 5.34 -0.73 13.08
CA GLU A 136 4.49 -1.90 13.26
C GLU A 136 3.74 -2.24 11.96
N VAL A 137 3.14 -1.23 11.33
CA VAL A 137 2.45 -1.40 10.05
C VAL A 137 3.42 -1.87 8.96
N GLU A 138 4.58 -1.25 8.80
CA GLU A 138 5.60 -1.66 7.82
C GLU A 138 6.05 -3.11 8.03
N LYS A 139 6.24 -3.50 9.29
CA LYS A 139 6.54 -4.91 9.62
C LYS A 139 5.43 -5.84 9.14
N ASN A 140 4.17 -5.49 9.36
CA ASN A 140 3.02 -6.30 8.94
C ASN A 140 2.90 -6.36 7.42
N LEU A 141 3.12 -5.23 6.72
CA LEU A 141 3.13 -5.17 5.25
C LEU A 141 4.17 -6.12 4.64
N LEU A 142 5.38 -6.16 5.22
CA LEU A 142 6.50 -6.95 4.71
C LEU A 142 6.53 -8.41 5.23
N ASN A 143 5.65 -8.79 6.15
CA ASN A 143 5.51 -10.18 6.59
C ASN A 143 4.69 -11.05 5.63
N ARG A 144 4.12 -10.47 4.59
CA ARG A 144 3.31 -11.18 3.61
C ARG A 144 4.17 -11.84 2.53
N ASN A 145 3.72 -12.97 2.00
CA ASN A 145 4.41 -13.70 0.93
C ASN A 145 4.05 -13.19 -0.49
N ASN A 146 3.58 -11.95 -0.59
CA ASN A 146 3.23 -11.33 -1.86
C ASN A 146 4.45 -10.59 -2.43
N THR A 147 4.53 -10.47 -3.75
CA THR A 147 5.48 -9.55 -4.37
C THR A 147 5.10 -8.12 -3.99
N CYS A 148 6.03 -7.32 -3.47
CA CYS A 148 5.75 -5.94 -3.14
C CYS A 148 6.75 -4.97 -3.76
N ILE A 149 6.24 -3.82 -4.19
CA ILE A 149 7.02 -2.65 -4.59
C ILE A 149 6.70 -1.54 -3.59
N MET A 150 7.69 -1.10 -2.83
CA MET A 150 7.51 -0.04 -1.85
C MET A 150 8.32 1.21 -2.22
N ILE A 151 7.64 2.33 -2.33
CA ILE A 151 8.28 3.64 -2.37
C ILE A 151 8.30 4.18 -0.95
N THR A 152 9.47 4.51 -0.45
CA THR A 152 9.63 5.08 0.89
C THR A 152 10.73 6.13 0.93
N HIS A 153 10.62 7.04 1.88
CA HIS A 153 11.67 7.97 2.31
C HIS A 153 12.25 7.58 3.68
N ARG A 154 11.76 6.49 4.26
CA ARG A 154 12.25 5.96 5.53
C ARG A 154 13.44 5.05 5.25
N LEU A 155 14.59 5.42 5.80
CA LEU A 155 15.88 4.75 5.59
C LEU A 155 16.34 4.04 6.87
N GLU A 156 15.43 3.35 7.55
CA GLU A 156 15.77 2.60 8.74
C GLU A 156 16.34 1.22 8.35
N ASP A 157 17.48 0.85 8.91
CA ASP A 157 18.22 -0.37 8.56
C ASP A 157 17.33 -1.63 8.68
N ASN A 158 16.57 -1.75 9.77
CA ASN A 158 15.67 -2.88 10.03
C ASN A 158 14.49 -2.98 9.03
N LEU A 159 14.15 -1.89 8.34
CA LEU A 159 13.20 -1.89 7.24
C LEU A 159 13.90 -2.30 5.94
N LEU A 160 15.04 -1.66 5.64
CA LEU A 160 15.77 -1.84 4.39
C LEU A 160 16.34 -3.25 4.23
N GLU A 161 16.78 -3.88 5.31
CA GLU A 161 17.27 -5.28 5.33
C GLU A 161 16.22 -6.31 4.87
N ARG A 162 14.95 -5.95 4.81
CA ARG A 162 13.85 -6.85 4.47
C ARG A 162 13.52 -6.89 2.98
N PHE A 163 14.11 -6.01 2.19
CA PHE A 163 13.93 -5.99 0.74
C PHE A 163 14.97 -6.85 0.04
N ASP A 164 14.52 -7.60 -0.96
CA ASP A 164 15.41 -8.41 -1.82
C ASP A 164 16.25 -7.51 -2.72
N GLU A 165 15.71 -6.36 -3.13
CA GLU A 165 16.38 -5.36 -3.95
C GLU A 165 15.94 -3.94 -3.56
N ILE A 166 16.88 -3.03 -3.54
CA ILE A 166 16.68 -1.60 -3.29
C ILE A 166 17.19 -0.83 -4.51
N LEU A 167 16.38 0.09 -5.01
CA LEU A 167 16.73 0.99 -6.10
C LEU A 167 16.80 2.42 -5.56
N VAL A 168 17.96 3.03 -5.63
CA VAL A 168 18.16 4.45 -5.27
C VAL A 168 17.99 5.31 -6.52
N LEU A 169 17.00 6.20 -6.48
CA LEU A 169 16.71 7.10 -7.60
C LEU A 169 17.12 8.54 -7.26
N ASP A 170 17.91 9.13 -8.13
CA ASP A 170 18.24 10.56 -8.11
C ASP A 170 17.99 11.17 -9.48
N HIS A 171 17.33 12.34 -9.53
CA HIS A 171 16.99 13.10 -10.73
C HIS A 171 16.42 12.24 -11.90
N GLY A 172 15.64 11.18 -11.57
CA GLY A 172 15.00 10.30 -12.55
C GLY A 172 15.91 9.19 -13.09
N THR A 173 17.09 9.01 -12.52
CA THR A 173 18.05 7.96 -12.88
C THR A 173 18.26 7.04 -11.68
N ILE A 174 18.43 5.75 -11.92
CA ILE A 174 18.89 4.81 -10.90
C ILE A 174 20.39 5.04 -10.71
N VAL A 175 20.78 5.48 -9.52
CA VAL A 175 22.19 5.77 -9.18
C VAL A 175 22.83 4.60 -8.44
N GLU A 176 22.03 3.83 -7.71
CA GLU A 176 22.49 2.64 -7.01
C GLU A 176 21.39 1.57 -7.03
N SER A 177 21.78 0.29 -7.05
CA SER A 177 20.87 -0.85 -6.92
C SER A 177 21.57 -2.03 -6.25
N GLY A 178 20.84 -2.80 -5.45
CA GLY A 178 21.34 -3.99 -4.78
C GLY A 178 20.61 -4.30 -3.49
N THR A 179 21.10 -5.28 -2.75
CA THR A 179 20.60 -5.56 -1.39
C THR A 179 21.06 -4.45 -0.43
N PHE A 180 20.43 -4.36 0.75
CA PHE A 180 20.88 -3.41 1.78
C PHE A 180 22.38 -3.55 2.10
N LYS A 181 22.87 -4.79 2.17
CA LYS A 181 24.29 -5.07 2.45
C LYS A 181 25.23 -4.57 1.35
N ASP A 182 24.79 -4.66 0.09
CA ASP A 182 25.60 -4.18 -1.04
C ASP A 182 25.71 -2.65 -1.04
N LEU A 183 24.65 -1.96 -0.60
CA LEU A 183 24.56 -0.49 -0.64
C LEU A 183 25.26 0.20 0.54
N ILE A 184 25.53 -0.49 1.63
CA ILE A 184 26.25 0.07 2.80
C ILE A 184 27.73 -0.33 2.85
N ALA A 185 28.21 -1.16 1.90
CA ALA A 185 29.60 -1.61 1.83
C ALA A 185 30.47 -0.58 1.13
#